data_9adfa7b11cc403d1a3135761dc66404b
#
_entry.id   9adfa7b11cc403d1a3135761dc66404b
#
_cell.length_a   1.000
_cell.length_b   1.000
_cell.length_c   1.000
_cell.angle_alpha   90.00
_cell.angle_beta   90.00
_cell.angle_gamma   90.00
#
_symmetry.space_group_name_H-M   'P 1'
#
loop_
_entity.id
_entity.type
_entity.pdbx_description
1 polymer ?
#
loop_
_entity_poly.entity_id
_entity_poly.type
_entity_poly.pdbx_seq_one_letter_code
_entity_poly.pdbx_strand_id
1 'polypeptide(L)'
;MERKSQIELTNMCLICDGTRILVEEKRGISYPGGLIFPGGHVEKNESLRDSVIREIREETGLTIRNPKLCGVKDWIEKDGTRYLVLLYKTNEFEGELKSSEEGRVFWLERKDVLQANLIWNMRELLEIFDTDDYSEFFFRDDEDVRPDRRNLLG
;
A
#
# COMPACT_ATOMS: atom_id res chain seq x y z
N MET A 1 25.73 17.45 14.51
CA MET A 1 24.85 17.13 13.39
C MET A 1 23.68 16.30 13.88
N GLU A 2 22.50 16.75 13.65
CA GLU A 2 21.32 15.97 13.96
C GLU A 2 21.10 14.91 12.89
N ARG A 3 20.89 13.66 13.34
CA ARG A 3 20.69 12.52 12.44
C ARG A 3 19.25 12.04 12.36
N LYS A 4 18.38 12.61 13.20
CA LYS A 4 16.97 12.31 13.15
C LYS A 4 16.32 13.12 12.05
N SER A 5 15.41 12.49 11.32
CA SER A 5 14.62 13.16 10.29
C SER A 5 13.15 12.83 10.49
N GLN A 6 12.30 13.68 9.93
CA GLN A 6 10.86 13.44 9.98
C GLN A 6 10.46 12.40 8.94
N ILE A 7 9.68 11.43 9.38
CA ILE A 7 9.16 10.38 8.52
C ILE A 7 7.67 10.23 8.82
N GLU A 8 6.86 10.26 7.78
CA GLU A 8 5.47 9.84 7.88
C GLU A 8 5.41 8.35 7.56
N LEU A 9 5.09 7.53 8.57
CA LEU A 9 5.21 6.09 8.49
C LEU A 9 3.84 5.44 8.31
N THR A 10 3.69 4.71 7.21
CA THR A 10 2.45 4.07 6.82
C THR A 10 2.68 2.64 6.37
N ASN A 11 1.60 1.95 6.10
CA ASN A 11 1.62 0.59 5.59
C ASN A 11 0.56 0.37 4.52
N MET A 12 0.69 -0.75 3.84
CA MET A 12 -0.22 -1.22 2.81
C MET A 12 -0.12 -2.74 2.77
N CYS A 13 -1.21 -3.41 2.46
CA CYS A 13 -1.20 -4.86 2.35
C CYS A 13 -1.89 -5.33 1.07
N LEU A 14 -1.17 -6.13 0.28
CA LEU A 14 -1.75 -6.88 -0.82
C LEU A 14 -2.31 -8.19 -0.27
N ILE A 15 -3.64 -8.30 -0.21
CA ILE A 15 -4.32 -9.48 0.29
C ILE A 15 -4.79 -10.30 -0.91
N CYS A 16 -4.33 -11.55 -0.98
CA CYS A 16 -4.61 -12.44 -2.09
C CYS A 16 -5.57 -13.55 -1.67
N ASP A 17 -6.58 -13.82 -2.50
CA ASP A 17 -7.51 -14.93 -2.32
C ASP A 17 -7.60 -15.68 -3.65
N GLY A 18 -6.74 -16.71 -3.81
CA GLY A 18 -6.62 -17.42 -5.09
C GLY A 18 -6.25 -16.48 -6.22
N THR A 19 -7.14 -16.31 -7.18
CA THR A 19 -6.91 -15.44 -8.35
C THR A 19 -7.27 -13.99 -8.12
N ARG A 20 -7.75 -13.65 -6.91
CA ARG A 20 -8.26 -12.31 -6.60
C ARG A 20 -7.34 -11.57 -5.65
N ILE A 21 -7.35 -10.24 -5.77
CA ILE A 21 -6.69 -9.35 -4.83
C ILE A 21 -7.71 -8.35 -4.28
N LEU A 22 -7.49 -7.90 -3.05
CA LEU A 22 -8.36 -6.92 -2.43
C LEU A 22 -7.93 -5.52 -2.80
N VAL A 23 -8.86 -4.72 -3.29
CA VAL A 23 -8.63 -3.31 -3.64
C VAL A 23 -9.61 -2.42 -2.89
N GLU A 24 -9.24 -1.15 -2.76
CA GLU A 24 -10.04 -0.12 -2.12
C GLU A 24 -10.21 1.06 -3.07
N GLU A 25 -11.47 1.49 -3.26
CA GLU A 25 -11.77 2.76 -3.89
C GLU A 25 -11.90 3.78 -2.78
N LYS A 26 -10.87 4.59 -2.59
CA LYS A 26 -10.80 5.53 -1.48
C LYS A 26 -11.72 6.71 -1.69
N ARG A 27 -12.48 7.08 -0.64
CA ARG A 27 -13.39 8.23 -0.67
C ARG A 27 -12.62 9.52 -0.44
N GLY A 28 -13.17 10.62 -0.97
CA GLY A 28 -12.63 11.97 -0.70
C GLY A 28 -11.36 12.32 -1.44
N ILE A 29 -10.94 11.53 -2.41
CA ILE A 29 -9.77 11.83 -3.24
C ILE A 29 -10.19 12.41 -4.59
N SER A 30 -9.21 13.06 -5.27
CA SER A 30 -9.45 13.74 -6.55
C SER A 30 -9.53 12.78 -7.76
N TYR A 31 -9.44 11.47 -7.53
CA TYR A 31 -9.42 10.48 -8.62
C TYR A 31 -10.63 9.56 -8.50
N PRO A 32 -11.79 9.98 -9.06
CA PRO A 32 -13.00 9.15 -8.99
C PRO A 32 -12.76 7.75 -9.58
N GLY A 33 -13.15 6.71 -8.84
CA GLY A 33 -12.93 5.32 -9.24
C GLY A 33 -11.50 4.83 -9.10
N GLY A 34 -10.60 5.63 -8.53
CA GLY A 34 -9.22 5.23 -8.32
C GLY A 34 -9.07 4.13 -7.28
N LEU A 35 -8.34 3.09 -7.62
CA LEU A 35 -8.16 1.91 -6.78
C LEU A 35 -6.74 1.85 -6.21
N ILE A 36 -6.66 1.53 -4.91
CA ILE A 36 -5.41 1.31 -4.20
C ILE A 36 -5.51 0.01 -3.39
N PHE A 37 -4.40 -0.42 -2.82
CA PHE A 37 -4.41 -1.49 -1.83
C PHE A 37 -4.63 -0.89 -0.45
N PRO A 38 -5.40 -1.54 0.43
CA PRO A 38 -5.73 -0.98 1.74
C PRO A 38 -4.52 -0.90 2.67
N GLY A 39 -4.56 0.04 3.58
CA GLY A 39 -3.52 0.28 4.58
C GLY A 39 -3.78 1.60 5.31
N GLY A 40 -2.82 2.03 6.09
CA GLY A 40 -2.95 3.26 6.87
C GLY A 40 -1.69 3.64 7.63
N HIS A 41 -1.84 4.45 8.66
CA HIS A 41 -0.72 4.97 9.44
C HIS A 41 -0.31 4.02 10.57
N VAL A 42 0.98 3.94 10.80
CA VAL A 42 1.53 3.28 11.99
C VAL A 42 1.36 4.22 13.17
N GLU A 43 0.74 3.73 14.25
CA GLU A 43 0.56 4.49 15.46
C GLU A 43 1.74 4.32 16.42
N LYS A 44 1.87 5.28 17.35
CA LYS A 44 2.89 5.18 18.40
C LYS A 44 2.61 3.96 19.27
N ASN A 45 3.69 3.33 19.70
CA ASN A 45 3.63 2.19 20.65
C ASN A 45 3.02 0.90 20.09
N GLU A 46 2.93 0.76 18.79
CA GLU A 46 2.58 -0.52 18.17
C GLU A 46 3.71 -1.00 17.26
N SER A 47 3.82 -2.32 17.10
CA SER A 47 4.75 -2.87 16.12
C SER A 47 4.26 -2.58 14.71
N LEU A 48 5.19 -2.61 13.75
CA LEU A 48 4.82 -2.44 12.33
C LEU A 48 3.86 -3.53 11.89
N ARG A 49 4.07 -4.75 12.38
CA ARG A 49 3.19 -5.89 12.09
C ARG A 49 1.78 -5.67 12.64
N ASP A 50 1.68 -5.25 13.90
CA ASP A 50 0.37 -5.02 14.53
C ASP A 50 -0.36 -3.86 13.86
N SER A 51 0.37 -2.85 13.38
CA SER A 51 -0.23 -1.71 12.70
C SER A 51 -0.94 -2.11 11.42
N VAL A 52 -0.33 -2.96 10.60
CA VAL A 52 -0.96 -3.38 9.34
C VAL A 52 -2.15 -4.29 9.61
N ILE A 53 -2.07 -5.17 10.61
CA ILE A 53 -3.20 -6.02 11.02
C ILE A 53 -4.37 -5.16 11.47
N ARG A 54 -4.11 -4.14 12.30
CA ARG A 54 -5.13 -3.23 12.80
C ARG A 54 -5.77 -2.42 11.68
N GLU A 55 -4.96 -1.80 10.80
CA GLU A 55 -5.48 -0.98 9.70
C GLU A 55 -6.34 -1.79 8.74
N ILE A 56 -5.90 -3.00 8.38
CA ILE A 56 -6.69 -3.85 7.50
C ILE A 56 -8.02 -4.22 8.13
N ARG A 57 -8.03 -4.51 9.43
CA ARG A 57 -9.27 -4.82 10.13
C ARG A 57 -10.23 -3.62 10.14
N GLU A 58 -9.71 -2.43 10.41
CA GLU A 58 -10.52 -1.21 10.44
C GLU A 58 -11.10 -0.87 9.07
N GLU A 59 -10.29 -1.01 8.02
CA GLU A 59 -10.72 -0.61 6.67
C GLU A 59 -11.53 -1.68 5.94
N THR A 60 -11.30 -2.95 6.22
CA THR A 60 -11.85 -4.04 5.40
C THR A 60 -12.72 -5.02 6.17
N GLY A 61 -12.63 -5.05 7.49
CA GLY A 61 -13.30 -6.05 8.32
C GLY A 61 -12.54 -7.38 8.41
N LEU A 62 -11.47 -7.56 7.64
CA LEU A 62 -10.69 -8.79 7.64
C LEU A 62 -9.58 -8.76 8.68
N THR A 63 -9.39 -9.90 9.36
CA THR A 63 -8.24 -10.12 10.22
C THR A 63 -7.21 -10.93 9.45
N ILE A 64 -6.11 -10.28 9.08
CA ILE A 64 -5.04 -10.94 8.33
C ILE A 64 -4.07 -11.64 9.28
N ARG A 65 -3.41 -12.67 8.77
CA ARG A 65 -2.38 -13.41 9.49
C ARG A 65 -1.12 -13.50 8.66
N ASN A 66 0.04 -13.54 9.35
CA ASN A 66 1.35 -13.73 8.76
C ASN A 66 1.66 -12.78 7.60
N PRO A 67 1.43 -11.46 7.76
CA PRO A 67 1.80 -10.52 6.72
C PRO A 67 3.32 -10.52 6.52
N LYS A 68 3.75 -10.71 5.28
CA LYS A 68 5.17 -10.71 4.92
C LYS A 68 5.54 -9.33 4.40
N LEU A 69 6.60 -8.74 4.95
CA LEU A 69 7.15 -7.49 4.45
C LEU A 69 7.90 -7.77 3.13
N CYS A 70 7.41 -7.19 2.03
CA CYS A 70 7.96 -7.39 0.69
C CYS A 70 8.92 -6.29 0.27
N GLY A 71 8.72 -5.09 0.78
CA GLY A 71 9.52 -3.93 0.41
C GLY A 71 8.88 -2.65 0.89
N VAL A 72 9.29 -1.54 0.29
CA VAL A 72 8.80 -0.21 0.66
C VAL A 72 8.52 0.64 -0.57
N LYS A 73 7.57 1.55 -0.42
CA LYS A 73 7.39 2.69 -1.31
C LYS A 73 7.70 3.93 -0.50
N ASP A 74 8.58 4.76 -1.00
CA ASP A 74 8.93 5.99 -0.28
C ASP A 74 9.21 7.13 -1.23
N TRP A 75 9.02 8.33 -0.72
CA TRP A 75 9.35 9.53 -1.48
C TRP A 75 9.72 10.67 -0.54
N ILE A 76 10.43 11.62 -1.09
CA ILE A 76 10.80 12.85 -0.40
C ILE A 76 9.79 13.93 -0.82
N GLU A 77 9.04 14.42 0.14
CA GLU A 77 8.07 15.47 -0.09
C GLU A 77 8.77 16.82 -0.31
N LYS A 78 8.03 17.81 -0.80
CA LYS A 78 8.57 19.15 -1.11
C LYS A 78 9.19 19.82 0.11
N ASP A 79 8.68 19.54 1.31
CA ASP A 79 9.21 20.08 2.57
C ASP A 79 10.40 19.28 3.13
N GLY A 80 10.83 18.21 2.44
CA GLY A 80 11.93 17.35 2.88
C GLY A 80 11.53 16.18 3.74
N THR A 81 10.27 16.06 4.13
CA THR A 81 9.78 14.90 4.89
C THR A 81 9.84 13.65 4.01
N ARG A 82 10.28 12.53 4.58
CA ARG A 82 10.18 11.23 3.91
C ARG A 82 8.84 10.60 4.24
N TYR A 83 8.07 10.28 3.21
CA TYR A 83 6.87 9.46 3.36
C TYR A 83 7.27 8.02 3.08
N LEU A 84 6.99 7.10 4.00
CA LEU A 84 7.41 5.70 3.90
C LEU A 84 6.22 4.79 4.05
N VAL A 85 5.99 3.97 3.04
CA VAL A 85 4.93 2.96 3.02
C VAL A 85 5.56 1.58 3.08
N LEU A 86 5.28 0.84 4.15
CA LEU A 86 5.69 -0.54 4.28
C LEU A 86 4.73 -1.42 3.48
N LEU A 87 5.27 -2.25 2.59
CA LEU A 87 4.48 -3.08 1.67
C LEU A 87 4.43 -4.52 2.18
N TYR A 88 3.26 -4.93 2.65
CA TYR A 88 3.01 -6.27 3.15
C TYR A 88 2.15 -7.09 2.18
N LYS A 89 2.29 -8.39 2.26
CA LYS A 89 1.49 -9.33 1.48
C LYS A 89 1.06 -10.50 2.34
N THR A 90 -0.18 -10.96 2.17
CA THR A 90 -0.67 -12.18 2.81
C THR A 90 -1.77 -12.83 1.98
N ASN A 91 -1.91 -14.14 2.12
CA ASN A 91 -3.06 -14.91 1.62
C ASN A 91 -3.83 -15.57 2.76
N GLU A 92 -3.55 -15.18 4.00
CA GLU A 92 -4.17 -15.76 5.18
C GLU A 92 -5.02 -14.71 5.88
N PHE A 93 -6.31 -14.92 5.90
CA PHE A 93 -7.24 -13.98 6.52
C PHE A 93 -8.53 -14.70 6.92
N GLU A 94 -9.28 -14.05 7.79
CA GLU A 94 -10.62 -14.50 8.18
C GLU A 94 -11.50 -13.28 8.42
N GLY A 95 -12.77 -13.50 8.63
CA GLY A 95 -13.74 -12.43 8.85
C GLY A 95 -14.58 -12.14 7.63
N GLU A 96 -15.43 -11.13 7.76
CA GLU A 96 -16.35 -10.71 6.72
C GLU A 96 -15.93 -9.38 6.13
N LEU A 97 -15.81 -9.32 4.81
CA LEU A 97 -15.44 -8.09 4.10
C LEU A 97 -16.52 -7.03 4.28
N LYS A 98 -16.09 -5.84 4.77
CA LYS A 98 -16.97 -4.69 4.96
C LYS A 98 -16.26 -3.43 4.52
N SER A 99 -16.97 -2.61 3.74
CA SER A 99 -16.50 -1.26 3.43
C SER A 99 -16.59 -0.37 4.67
N SER A 100 -15.71 0.64 4.73
CA SER A 100 -15.68 1.62 5.81
C SER A 100 -16.00 3.01 5.26
N GLU A 101 -15.97 4.01 6.15
CA GLU A 101 -16.12 5.41 5.75
C GLU A 101 -14.96 5.88 4.87
N GLU A 102 -13.80 5.25 4.99
CA GLU A 102 -12.61 5.60 4.21
C GLU A 102 -12.69 5.15 2.76
N GLY A 103 -13.46 4.10 2.46
CA GLY A 103 -13.59 3.63 1.10
C GLY A 103 -14.39 2.35 0.94
N ARG A 104 -14.69 2.04 -0.29
CA ARG A 104 -15.33 0.79 -0.68
C ARG A 104 -14.25 -0.24 -0.99
N VAL A 105 -14.35 -1.44 -0.41
CA VAL A 105 -13.40 -2.53 -0.64
C VAL A 105 -14.09 -3.67 -1.36
N PHE A 106 -13.38 -4.28 -2.31
CA PHE A 106 -13.90 -5.40 -3.06
C PHE A 106 -12.77 -6.24 -3.67
N TRP A 107 -13.10 -7.46 -4.04
CA TRP A 107 -12.17 -8.38 -4.70
C TRP A 107 -12.10 -8.09 -6.18
N LEU A 108 -10.89 -7.99 -6.71
CA LEU A 108 -10.60 -7.78 -8.12
C LEU A 108 -9.85 -9.00 -8.66
N GLU A 109 -10.32 -9.55 -9.78
CA GLU A 109 -9.60 -10.65 -10.43
C GLU A 109 -8.26 -10.15 -10.97
N ARG A 110 -7.18 -10.91 -10.75
CA ARG A 110 -5.86 -10.54 -11.23
C ARG A 110 -5.81 -10.31 -12.74
N LYS A 111 -6.57 -11.07 -13.50
CA LYS A 111 -6.64 -10.91 -14.96
C LYS A 111 -7.18 -9.54 -15.38
N ASP A 112 -7.91 -8.87 -14.50
CA ASP A 112 -8.54 -7.57 -14.79
C ASP A 112 -7.70 -6.39 -14.27
N VAL A 113 -6.59 -6.65 -13.60
CA VAL A 113 -5.77 -5.62 -12.94
C VAL A 113 -5.25 -4.59 -13.93
N LEU A 114 -4.83 -5.02 -15.12
CA LEU A 114 -4.25 -4.10 -16.13
C LEU A 114 -5.28 -3.17 -16.74
N GLN A 115 -6.56 -3.53 -16.70
CA GLN A 115 -7.67 -2.68 -17.17
C GLN A 115 -8.29 -1.87 -16.03
N ALA A 116 -7.92 -2.12 -14.79
CA ALA A 116 -8.44 -1.40 -13.64
C ALA A 116 -7.77 -0.03 -13.49
N ASN A 117 -8.50 0.90 -12.88
CA ASN A 117 -7.99 2.25 -12.63
C ASN A 117 -7.13 2.29 -11.36
N LEU A 118 -5.99 1.60 -11.39
CA LEU A 118 -5.03 1.65 -10.29
C LEU A 118 -4.32 3.01 -10.29
N ILE A 119 -4.33 3.69 -9.14
CA ILE A 119 -3.69 4.99 -8.98
C ILE A 119 -2.46 4.88 -8.07
N TRP A 120 -1.68 5.96 -7.97
CA TRP A 120 -0.52 6.08 -7.06
C TRP A 120 0.51 4.96 -7.23
N ASN A 121 0.74 4.57 -8.50
CA ASN A 121 1.74 3.56 -8.87
C ASN A 121 1.47 2.16 -8.29
N MET A 122 0.22 1.84 -7.96
CA MET A 122 -0.12 0.49 -7.49
C MET A 122 0.29 -0.60 -8.48
N ARG A 123 0.22 -0.29 -9.78
CA ARG A 123 0.62 -1.23 -10.83
C ARG A 123 2.11 -1.59 -10.74
N GLU A 124 2.96 -0.60 -10.55
CA GLU A 124 4.40 -0.79 -10.40
C GLU A 124 4.72 -1.54 -9.11
N LEU A 125 3.97 -1.28 -8.03
CA LEU A 125 4.16 -1.96 -6.76
C LEU A 125 3.91 -3.47 -6.86
N LEU A 126 3.09 -3.92 -7.79
CA LEU A 126 2.86 -5.36 -7.98
C LEU A 126 4.16 -6.10 -8.29
N GLU A 127 5.14 -5.46 -8.93
CA GLU A 127 6.43 -6.08 -9.18
C GLU A 127 7.23 -6.32 -7.89
N ILE A 128 7.01 -5.48 -6.86
CA ILE A 128 7.60 -5.71 -5.53
C ILE A 128 6.88 -6.85 -4.80
N PHE A 129 5.56 -6.89 -4.88
CA PHE A 129 4.77 -7.93 -4.22
C PHE A 129 4.94 -9.31 -4.86
N ASP A 130 5.09 -9.37 -6.17
CA ASP A 130 5.01 -10.63 -6.92
C ASP A 130 6.38 -11.23 -7.28
N THR A 131 7.47 -10.46 -7.17
CA THR A 131 8.81 -10.93 -7.50
C THR A 131 9.80 -10.56 -6.40
N ASP A 132 10.98 -11.16 -6.44
CA ASP A 132 12.10 -10.80 -5.56
C ASP A 132 13.09 -9.86 -6.25
N ASP A 133 12.75 -9.36 -7.44
CA ASP A 133 13.64 -8.51 -8.23
C ASP A 133 13.76 -7.09 -7.68
N TYR A 134 12.72 -6.61 -7.01
CA TYR A 134 12.67 -5.25 -6.49
C TYR A 134 12.21 -5.25 -5.04
N SER A 135 12.73 -4.30 -4.26
CA SER A 135 12.39 -4.12 -2.84
C SER A 135 11.97 -2.71 -2.49
N GLU A 136 12.13 -1.76 -3.42
CA GLU A 136 11.80 -0.37 -3.16
C GLU A 136 11.26 0.30 -4.41
N PHE A 137 10.30 1.20 -4.20
CA PHE A 137 9.84 2.16 -5.22
C PHE A 137 10.07 3.54 -4.64
N PHE A 138 11.04 4.28 -5.19
CA PHE A 138 11.44 5.57 -4.66
C PHE A 138 11.33 6.68 -5.69
N PHE A 139 10.81 7.84 -5.26
CA PHE A 139 10.81 9.04 -6.09
C PHE A 139 10.98 10.29 -5.23
N ARG A 140 11.15 11.43 -5.89
CA ARG A 140 11.23 12.74 -5.24
C ARG A 140 10.09 13.59 -5.74
N ASP A 141 9.27 14.08 -4.82
CA ASP A 141 8.12 14.92 -5.12
C ASP A 141 8.54 16.39 -5.34
N ASP A 142 9.78 16.72 -4.98
CA ASP A 142 10.39 18.02 -5.21
C ASP A 142 10.96 18.17 -6.64
N GLU A 143 10.93 17.12 -7.43
CA GLU A 143 11.32 17.13 -8.84
C GLU A 143 10.09 17.04 -9.72
N ASP A 144 10.14 17.77 -10.87
CA ASP A 144 9.02 17.77 -11.81
C ASP A 144 9.10 16.58 -12.76
N VAL A 145 9.17 15.38 -12.18
CA VAL A 145 9.26 14.11 -12.91
C VAL A 145 8.22 13.14 -12.35
N ARG A 146 7.34 12.66 -13.22
CA ARG A 146 6.32 11.71 -12.83
C ARG A 146 6.97 10.34 -12.59
N PRO A 147 6.75 9.70 -11.41
CA PRO A 147 7.32 8.38 -11.16
C PRO A 147 6.71 7.31 -12.06
N ASP A 148 7.55 6.39 -12.48
CA ASP A 148 7.16 5.27 -13.33
C ASP A 148 8.01 4.03 -12.98
N ARG A 149 7.98 3.01 -13.85
CA ARG A 149 8.67 1.75 -13.62
C ARG A 149 10.18 1.91 -13.36
N ARG A 150 10.81 2.98 -13.85
CA ARG A 150 12.25 3.27 -13.60
C ARG A 150 12.55 3.60 -12.15
N ASN A 151 11.53 3.88 -11.34
CA ASN A 151 11.67 4.15 -9.91
C ASN A 151 11.74 2.88 -9.05
N LEU A 152 11.58 1.70 -9.65
CA LEU A 152 11.76 0.42 -8.98
C LEU A 152 13.25 0.14 -8.77
N LEU A 153 13.61 -0.21 -7.53
CA LEU A 153 14.98 -0.50 -7.11
C LEU A 153 15.08 -1.91 -6.54
N GLY A 154 16.13 -2.59 -6.95
CA GLY A 154 16.39 -3.96 -6.48
C GLY A 154 17.42 -4.05 -5.37
#